data_1d8c508eaee553ab9c25da7741629a81
#
_entry.id   1d8c508eaee553ab9c25da7741629a81
#
_cell.length_a   1.000
_cell.length_b   1.000
_cell.length_c   1.000
_cell.angle_alpha   90.00
_cell.angle_beta   90.00
_cell.angle_gamma   90.00
#
_symmetry.space_group_name_H-M   'P 1'
#
loop_
_entity.id
_entity.type
_entity.pdbx_description
1 polymer ?
#
loop_
_entity_poly.entity_id
_entity_poly.type
_entity_poly.pdbx_seq_one_letter_code
_entity_poly.pdbx_strand_id
1 'polypeptide(L)'
;IAAWEWGAYYGDAKTKGAKLDISKWNRPSPETIPSFAKAAGLYMICSMSKHSAEAKGCSDSLMRDYRGYVAEATGANIFFFKNGEVHTPLPDCFLNGITRQTIINILKKKGLKVFERHIEMAELEVFEQCWLTGTAAEVTPVGKIGDYNFEVGDFVKDLVLDYEKIVRE
;
A
#
# COMPACT_ATOMS: atom_id res chain seq x y z
N ILE A 1 25.99 -9.62 -8.32
CA ILE A 1 25.29 -8.32 -8.38
C ILE A 1 24.77 -8.21 -9.81
N ALA A 2 23.47 -7.92 -9.96
CA ALA A 2 22.84 -7.68 -11.25
C ALA A 2 22.20 -6.29 -11.23
N ALA A 3 22.23 -5.57 -12.34
CA ALA A 3 21.56 -4.30 -12.53
C ALA A 3 20.92 -4.29 -13.94
N TRP A 4 19.71 -3.76 -14.01
CA TRP A 4 18.98 -3.61 -15.27
C TRP A 4 18.09 -2.38 -15.19
N GLU A 5 17.71 -1.85 -16.34
CA GLU A 5 16.76 -0.76 -16.42
C GLU A 5 15.37 -1.24 -15.98
N TRP A 6 14.72 -0.47 -15.10
CA TRP A 6 13.39 -0.77 -14.59
C TRP A 6 12.47 0.42 -14.78
N GLY A 7 11.39 0.24 -15.53
CA GLY A 7 10.34 1.25 -15.67
C GLY A 7 9.52 1.45 -14.40
N ALA A 8 8.50 2.33 -14.47
CA ALA A 8 7.58 2.57 -13.36
C ALA A 8 6.86 1.26 -12.97
N TYR A 9 6.92 0.89 -11.70
CA TYR A 9 6.44 -0.40 -11.18
C TYR A 9 4.94 -0.63 -11.45
N TYR A 10 4.13 0.42 -11.35
CA TYR A 10 2.70 0.39 -11.65
C TYR A 10 2.32 1.17 -12.93
N GLY A 11 3.27 1.45 -13.82
CA GLY A 11 3.03 2.15 -15.09
C GLY A 11 2.30 3.48 -14.89
N ASP A 12 1.19 3.67 -15.60
CA ASP A 12 0.37 4.90 -15.57
C ASP A 12 -0.42 5.10 -14.26
N ALA A 13 -0.33 4.19 -13.30
CA ALA A 13 -1.12 4.26 -12.07
C ALA A 13 -0.81 5.50 -11.20
N LYS A 14 0.38 6.11 -11.35
CA LYS A 14 0.69 7.38 -10.68
C LYS A 14 -0.30 8.51 -11.04
N THR A 15 -0.89 8.46 -12.23
CA THR A 15 -1.84 9.47 -12.71
C THR A 15 -3.28 8.99 -12.69
N LYS A 16 -3.51 7.71 -12.99
CA LYS A 16 -4.87 7.13 -13.13
C LYS A 16 -5.37 6.41 -11.87
N GLY A 17 -4.46 6.14 -10.92
CA GLY A 17 -4.72 5.29 -9.77
C GLY A 17 -4.63 3.80 -10.09
N ALA A 18 -3.94 3.04 -9.23
CA ALA A 18 -3.85 1.60 -9.33
C ALA A 18 -5.23 0.94 -9.06
N LYS A 19 -5.49 -0.18 -9.73
CA LYS A 19 -6.62 -1.07 -9.43
C LYS A 19 -6.11 -2.28 -8.67
N LEU A 20 -6.68 -2.56 -7.52
CA LEU A 20 -6.35 -3.72 -6.71
C LEU A 20 -7.52 -4.71 -6.67
N ASP A 21 -7.20 -5.99 -6.81
CA ASP A 21 -8.10 -7.08 -6.44
C ASP A 21 -8.04 -7.30 -4.91
N ILE A 22 -8.96 -8.06 -4.35
CA ILE A 22 -8.86 -8.52 -2.95
C ILE A 22 -8.30 -9.94 -2.97
N SER A 23 -7.14 -10.12 -2.34
CA SER A 23 -6.48 -11.42 -2.27
C SER A 23 -7.33 -12.44 -1.50
N LYS A 24 -7.33 -13.68 -2.00
CA LYS A 24 -7.85 -14.82 -1.24
C LYS A 24 -6.89 -15.32 -0.14
N TRP A 25 -5.61 -14.94 -0.24
CA TRP A 25 -4.58 -15.29 0.73
C TRP A 25 -4.41 -14.17 1.75
N ASN A 26 -4.27 -14.53 3.02
CA ASN A 26 -4.06 -13.60 4.11
C ASN A 26 -2.58 -13.58 4.53
N ARG A 27 -2.12 -12.45 5.05
CA ARG A 27 -0.82 -12.36 5.72
C ARG A 27 -0.86 -13.25 6.98
N PRO A 28 0.15 -14.11 7.19
CA PRO A 28 0.16 -15.05 8.32
C PRO A 28 0.32 -14.34 9.66
N SER A 29 -0.04 -15.04 10.73
CA SER A 29 0.22 -14.59 12.09
C SER A 29 1.72 -14.45 12.34
N PRO A 30 2.17 -13.40 13.06
CA PRO A 30 3.57 -13.25 13.47
C PRO A 30 4.06 -14.37 14.39
N GLU A 31 3.14 -15.13 15.00
CA GLU A 31 3.47 -16.35 15.76
C GLU A 31 3.82 -17.54 14.86
N THR A 32 3.38 -17.51 13.59
CA THR A 32 3.65 -18.57 12.61
C THR A 32 4.95 -18.32 11.86
N ILE A 33 5.24 -17.06 11.53
CA ILE A 33 6.40 -16.68 10.72
C ILE A 33 6.83 -15.24 11.07
N PRO A 34 8.14 -14.94 11.10
CA PRO A 34 8.64 -13.61 11.47
C PRO A 34 8.25 -12.58 10.40
N SER A 35 7.11 -11.92 10.59
CA SER A 35 6.54 -10.94 9.64
C SER A 35 7.41 -9.71 9.41
N PHE A 36 8.29 -9.37 10.37
CA PHE A 36 9.27 -8.29 10.29
C PHE A 36 10.48 -8.59 9.40
N ALA A 37 10.70 -9.86 9.05
CA ALA A 37 11.80 -10.27 8.17
C ALA A 37 11.38 -10.16 6.70
N LYS A 38 12.23 -9.53 5.87
CA LYS A 38 12.01 -9.48 4.41
C LYS A 38 12.55 -10.75 3.75
N ALA A 39 12.00 -11.91 4.14
CA ALA A 39 12.43 -13.22 3.70
C ALA A 39 11.61 -13.71 2.49
N ALA A 40 12.29 -14.37 1.53
CA ALA A 40 11.66 -14.85 0.29
C ALA A 40 10.45 -15.75 0.52
N GLY A 41 10.46 -16.58 1.56
CA GLY A 41 9.34 -17.47 1.90
C GLY A 41 8.03 -16.75 2.21
N LEU A 42 8.08 -15.48 2.62
CA LEU A 42 6.88 -14.65 2.86
C LEU A 42 6.23 -14.13 1.57
N TYR A 43 6.96 -14.16 0.45
CA TYR A 43 6.49 -13.61 -0.83
C TYR A 43 5.75 -14.62 -1.70
N MET A 44 5.70 -15.90 -1.35
CA MET A 44 4.99 -16.90 -2.13
C MET A 44 3.50 -16.52 -2.29
N ILE A 45 2.80 -16.26 -1.19
CA ILE A 45 1.38 -15.85 -1.22
C ILE A 45 1.19 -14.49 -1.91
N CYS A 46 2.18 -13.60 -1.79
CA CYS A 46 2.16 -12.30 -2.47
C CYS A 46 2.22 -12.48 -3.99
N SER A 47 3.16 -13.30 -4.49
CA SER A 47 3.29 -13.59 -5.93
C SER A 47 2.03 -14.25 -6.49
N MET A 48 1.47 -15.22 -5.79
CA MET A 48 0.22 -15.88 -6.19
C MET A 48 -0.96 -14.90 -6.23
N SER A 49 -1.04 -13.99 -5.26
CA SER A 49 -2.09 -12.96 -5.19
C SER A 49 -1.95 -11.95 -6.33
N LYS A 50 -0.72 -11.49 -6.60
CA LYS A 50 -0.43 -10.56 -7.68
C LYS A 50 -0.79 -11.16 -9.05
N HIS A 51 -0.33 -12.37 -9.35
CA HIS A 51 -0.67 -13.04 -10.62
C HIS A 51 -2.18 -13.24 -10.79
N SER A 52 -2.88 -13.57 -9.69
CA SER A 52 -4.36 -13.66 -9.73
C SER A 52 -5.02 -12.32 -10.05
N ALA A 53 -4.50 -11.22 -9.51
CA ALA A 53 -5.00 -9.88 -9.78
C ALA A 53 -4.72 -9.44 -11.22
N GLU A 54 -3.50 -9.69 -11.71
CA GLU A 54 -3.09 -9.37 -13.09
C GLU A 54 -3.95 -10.11 -14.10
N ALA A 55 -4.31 -11.37 -13.86
CA ALA A 55 -5.23 -12.13 -14.69
C ALA A 55 -6.65 -11.53 -14.76
N LYS A 56 -7.02 -10.68 -13.79
CA LYS A 56 -8.29 -9.93 -13.75
C LYS A 56 -8.14 -8.47 -14.24
N GLY A 57 -6.98 -8.10 -14.77
CA GLY A 57 -6.70 -6.73 -15.23
C GLY A 57 -6.47 -5.72 -14.09
N CYS A 58 -6.14 -6.19 -12.90
CA CYS A 58 -5.73 -5.36 -11.77
C CYS A 58 -4.20 -5.24 -11.69
N SER A 59 -3.70 -4.16 -11.11
CA SER A 59 -2.26 -3.91 -10.97
C SER A 59 -1.64 -4.71 -9.83
N ASP A 60 -2.41 -5.02 -8.79
CA ASP A 60 -1.96 -5.71 -7.58
C ASP A 60 -3.17 -6.26 -6.79
N SER A 61 -2.94 -6.86 -5.62
CA SER A 61 -3.98 -7.28 -4.68
C SER A 61 -3.80 -6.61 -3.32
N LEU A 62 -4.93 -6.19 -2.72
CA LEU A 62 -5.00 -5.92 -1.28
C LEU A 62 -5.02 -7.25 -0.53
N MET A 63 -4.15 -7.39 0.45
CA MET A 63 -4.12 -8.53 1.36
C MET A 63 -4.71 -8.14 2.72
N ARG A 64 -5.44 -9.06 3.31
CA ARG A 64 -5.84 -9.00 4.73
C ARG A 64 -4.80 -9.71 5.59
N ASP A 65 -4.82 -9.45 6.87
CA ASP A 65 -4.11 -10.28 7.83
C ASP A 65 -4.92 -11.55 8.22
N TYR A 66 -4.33 -12.42 9.02
CA TYR A 66 -4.96 -13.66 9.47
C TYR A 66 -6.23 -13.44 10.31
N ARG A 67 -6.46 -12.23 10.84
CA ARG A 67 -7.66 -11.81 11.58
C ARG A 67 -8.75 -11.25 10.67
N GLY A 68 -8.43 -10.93 9.42
CA GLY A 68 -9.33 -10.32 8.44
C GLY A 68 -9.20 -8.80 8.29
N TYR A 69 -8.34 -8.14 9.06
CA TYR A 69 -8.07 -6.70 8.90
C TYR A 69 -7.28 -6.42 7.63
N VAL A 70 -7.43 -5.21 7.11
CA VAL A 70 -6.59 -4.70 6.02
C VAL A 70 -5.13 -4.73 6.46
N ALA A 71 -4.25 -5.32 5.64
CA ALA A 71 -2.83 -5.39 5.92
C ALA A 71 -2.03 -4.49 4.96
N GLU A 72 -1.76 -4.94 3.77
CA GLU A 72 -0.95 -4.25 2.77
C GLU A 72 -1.26 -4.79 1.36
N ALA A 73 -0.69 -4.22 0.31
CA ALA A 73 -0.67 -4.87 -1.01
C ALA A 73 0.41 -5.97 -1.05
N THR A 74 0.58 -6.66 -2.18
CA THR A 74 1.49 -7.81 -2.25
C THR A 74 2.96 -7.43 -2.04
N GLY A 75 3.35 -6.20 -2.31
CA GLY A 75 4.73 -5.70 -2.16
C GLY A 75 4.84 -4.25 -1.70
N ALA A 76 3.75 -3.66 -1.18
CA ALA A 76 3.68 -2.25 -0.79
C ALA A 76 2.73 -2.05 0.39
N ASN A 77 3.08 -1.16 1.32
CA ASN A 77 2.18 -0.76 2.39
C ASN A 77 1.06 0.14 1.85
N ILE A 78 -0.04 0.27 2.58
CA ILE A 78 -1.23 1.00 2.16
C ILE A 78 -1.62 2.08 3.16
N PHE A 79 -2.17 3.17 2.64
CA PHE A 79 -2.68 4.31 3.39
C PHE A 79 -4.05 4.74 2.87
N PHE A 80 -4.80 5.37 3.74
CA PHE A 80 -6.14 5.91 3.45
C PHE A 80 -6.26 7.32 4.03
N PHE A 81 -7.03 8.17 3.34
CA PHE A 81 -7.31 9.53 3.76
C PHE A 81 -8.82 9.74 3.90
N LYS A 82 -9.19 10.44 4.97
CA LYS A 82 -10.57 10.84 5.23
C LYS A 82 -10.61 12.07 6.14
N ASN A 83 -11.36 13.08 5.77
CA ASN A 83 -11.64 14.25 6.62
C ASN A 83 -10.39 14.93 7.20
N GLY A 84 -9.30 15.03 6.41
CA GLY A 84 -8.04 15.63 6.87
C GLY A 84 -7.17 14.72 7.76
N GLU A 85 -7.55 13.47 7.95
CA GLU A 85 -6.82 12.48 8.74
C GLU A 85 -6.30 11.34 7.87
N VAL A 86 -5.12 10.83 8.20
CA VAL A 86 -4.51 9.70 7.48
C VAL A 86 -4.55 8.46 8.35
N HIS A 87 -4.92 7.34 7.77
CA HIS A 87 -4.98 6.04 8.41
C HIS A 87 -4.10 5.04 7.66
N THR A 88 -3.35 4.22 8.40
CA THR A 88 -2.56 3.14 7.82
C THR A 88 -2.61 1.93 8.74
N PRO A 89 -2.65 0.71 8.19
CA PRO A 89 -2.66 -0.50 9.02
C PRO A 89 -1.43 -0.58 9.94
N LEU A 90 -1.65 -1.09 11.15
CA LEU A 90 -0.59 -1.36 12.12
C LEU A 90 0.29 -2.52 11.60
N PRO A 91 1.62 -2.34 11.45
CA PRO A 91 2.50 -3.33 10.82
C PRO A 91 2.91 -4.44 11.80
N ASP A 92 1.94 -5.19 12.32
CA ASP A 92 2.14 -6.32 13.23
C ASP A 92 2.20 -7.69 12.51
N CYS A 93 1.68 -7.76 11.25
CA CYS A 93 1.68 -8.99 10.43
C CYS A 93 2.42 -8.83 9.10
N PHE A 94 3.08 -7.70 8.87
CA PHE A 94 3.78 -7.37 7.63
C PHE A 94 4.91 -6.38 7.89
N LEU A 95 5.67 -6.03 6.86
CA LEU A 95 6.83 -5.16 7.00
C LEU A 95 6.43 -3.71 7.30
N ASN A 96 7.04 -3.12 8.32
CA ASN A 96 7.02 -1.67 8.50
C ASN A 96 8.01 -1.02 7.53
N GLY A 97 7.57 -0.79 6.29
CA GLY A 97 8.41 -0.34 5.19
C GLY A 97 9.09 1.00 5.44
N ILE A 98 10.31 1.17 4.93
CA ILE A 98 11.07 2.45 5.06
C ILE A 98 10.29 3.58 4.38
N THR A 99 9.75 3.35 3.19
CA THR A 99 8.92 4.35 2.49
C THR A 99 7.67 4.70 3.31
N ARG A 100 7.01 3.70 3.93
CA ARG A 100 5.88 3.93 4.83
C ARG A 100 6.25 4.89 5.96
N GLN A 101 7.37 4.64 6.65
CA GLN A 101 7.85 5.48 7.76
C GLN A 101 8.21 6.89 7.28
N THR A 102 8.82 7.01 6.10
CA THR A 102 9.14 8.31 5.47
C THR A 102 7.86 9.11 5.22
N ILE A 103 6.82 8.49 4.65
CA ILE A 103 5.53 9.14 4.40
C ILE A 103 4.86 9.57 5.72
N ILE A 104 4.87 8.73 6.76
CA ILE A 104 4.35 9.11 8.08
C ILE A 104 5.07 10.37 8.61
N ASN A 105 6.38 10.42 8.46
CA ASN A 105 7.17 11.58 8.90
C ASN A 105 6.87 12.84 8.10
N ILE A 106 6.70 12.75 6.77
CA ILE A 106 6.29 13.87 5.91
C ILE A 106 4.93 14.41 6.37
N LEU A 107 3.96 13.53 6.54
CA LEU A 107 2.59 13.89 6.94
C LEU A 107 2.56 14.55 8.32
N LYS A 108 3.29 14.00 9.29
CA LYS A 108 3.43 14.59 10.64
C LYS A 108 4.11 15.97 10.61
N LYS A 109 5.14 16.18 9.79
CA LYS A 109 5.78 17.49 9.60
C LYS A 109 4.84 18.52 8.98
N LYS A 110 3.87 18.08 8.17
CA LYS A 110 2.80 18.93 7.63
C LYS A 110 1.66 19.20 8.62
N GLY A 111 1.75 18.70 9.85
CA GLY A 111 0.74 18.89 10.90
C GLY A 111 -0.48 17.96 10.78
N LEU A 112 -0.41 16.94 9.91
CA LEU A 112 -1.50 15.99 9.74
C LEU A 112 -1.51 14.92 10.82
N LYS A 113 -2.71 14.52 11.24
CA LYS A 113 -2.89 13.38 12.12
C LYS A 113 -2.75 12.08 11.33
N VAL A 114 -1.85 11.20 11.80
CA VAL A 114 -1.64 9.87 11.21
C VAL A 114 -1.95 8.83 12.27
N PHE A 115 -2.92 7.97 11.97
CA PHE A 115 -3.37 6.87 12.82
C PHE A 115 -2.84 5.54 12.29
N GLU A 116 -1.97 4.92 13.07
CA GLU A 116 -1.51 3.54 12.85
C GLU A 116 -2.43 2.61 13.65
N ARG A 117 -3.32 1.88 12.99
CA ARG A 117 -4.36 1.09 13.64
C ARG A 117 -4.82 -0.10 12.79
N HIS A 118 -5.57 -1.03 13.38
CA HIS A 118 -6.30 -2.02 12.59
C HIS A 118 -7.44 -1.33 11.83
N ILE A 119 -7.65 -1.75 10.58
CA ILE A 119 -8.67 -1.23 9.67
C ILE A 119 -9.51 -2.41 9.20
N GLU A 120 -10.81 -2.33 9.38
CA GLU A 120 -11.73 -3.34 8.87
C GLU A 120 -12.00 -3.14 7.38
N MET A 121 -12.28 -4.23 6.65
CA MET A 121 -12.60 -4.14 5.23
C MET A 121 -13.80 -3.25 4.93
N ALA A 122 -14.82 -3.24 5.81
CA ALA A 122 -16.00 -2.39 5.67
C ALA A 122 -15.68 -0.89 5.76
N GLU A 123 -14.59 -0.52 6.45
CA GLU A 123 -14.18 0.88 6.54
C GLU A 123 -13.68 1.46 5.20
N LEU A 124 -13.33 0.61 4.23
CA LEU A 124 -12.87 1.07 2.91
C LEU A 124 -13.93 1.94 2.21
N GLU A 125 -15.20 1.76 2.53
CA GLU A 125 -16.33 2.50 1.96
C GLU A 125 -16.35 3.99 2.33
N VAL A 126 -15.73 4.34 3.45
CA VAL A 126 -15.77 5.72 3.99
C VAL A 126 -14.47 6.52 3.74
N PHE A 127 -13.45 5.91 3.18
CA PHE A 127 -12.21 6.60 2.82
C PHE A 127 -12.33 7.28 1.46
N GLU A 128 -11.80 8.49 1.37
CA GLU A 128 -11.87 9.35 0.18
C GLU A 128 -10.75 9.03 -0.81
N GLN A 129 -9.51 8.92 -0.31
CA GLN A 129 -8.32 8.65 -1.10
C GLN A 129 -7.51 7.50 -0.51
N CYS A 130 -6.77 6.82 -1.37
CA CYS A 130 -5.95 5.68 -1.01
C CYS A 130 -4.65 5.68 -1.81
N TRP A 131 -3.54 5.22 -1.21
CA TRP A 131 -2.27 5.06 -1.92
C TRP A 131 -1.41 3.94 -1.35
N LEU A 132 -0.50 3.46 -2.17
CA LEU A 132 0.52 2.49 -1.82
C LEU A 132 1.87 3.17 -1.59
N THR A 133 2.72 2.55 -0.77
CA THR A 133 4.09 3.00 -0.53
C THR A 133 5.07 1.84 -0.53
N GLY A 134 6.20 2.02 -1.21
CA GLY A 134 7.26 1.03 -1.28
C GLY A 134 8.45 1.55 -2.08
N THR A 135 9.61 0.88 -2.04
CA THR A 135 10.80 1.32 -2.77
C THR A 135 10.53 1.39 -4.28
N ALA A 136 9.94 0.34 -4.88
CA ALA A 136 9.61 0.31 -6.30
C ALA A 136 8.29 1.06 -6.62
N ALA A 137 7.31 0.99 -5.70
CA ALA A 137 6.04 1.68 -5.82
C ALA A 137 6.16 3.20 -5.59
N GLU A 138 7.20 3.65 -4.88
CA GLU A 138 7.29 5.02 -4.37
C GLU A 138 6.00 5.39 -3.61
N VAL A 139 5.30 6.43 -4.04
CA VAL A 139 3.92 6.73 -3.65
C VAL A 139 3.05 6.56 -4.89
N THR A 140 2.14 5.59 -4.85
CA THR A 140 1.26 5.29 -5.98
C THR A 140 -0.21 5.40 -5.55
N PRO A 141 -0.99 6.34 -6.11
CA PRO A 141 -2.42 6.44 -5.85
C PRO A 141 -3.15 5.15 -6.21
N VAL A 142 -4.22 4.85 -5.46
CA VAL A 142 -5.13 3.73 -5.72
C VAL A 142 -6.50 4.29 -6.05
N GLY A 143 -7.03 3.94 -7.22
CA GLY A 143 -8.35 4.37 -7.66
C GLY A 143 -9.46 3.35 -7.34
N LYS A 144 -9.09 2.08 -7.13
CA LYS A 144 -10.08 1.03 -6.85
C LYS A 144 -9.48 -0.15 -6.08
N ILE A 145 -10.25 -0.71 -5.14
CA ILE A 145 -9.96 -1.98 -4.44
C ILE A 145 -11.23 -2.84 -4.46
N GLY A 146 -11.24 -3.94 -5.20
CA GLY A 146 -12.48 -4.72 -5.38
C GLY A 146 -13.61 -3.85 -5.88
N ASP A 147 -14.67 -3.67 -5.09
CA ASP A 147 -15.81 -2.80 -5.42
C ASP A 147 -15.71 -1.39 -4.82
N TYR A 148 -14.71 -1.12 -3.97
CA TYR A 148 -14.49 0.19 -3.36
C TYR A 148 -13.74 1.12 -4.32
N ASN A 149 -14.23 2.35 -4.49
CA ASN A 149 -13.63 3.37 -5.35
C ASN A 149 -13.05 4.49 -4.51
N PHE A 150 -11.89 5.01 -4.93
CA PHE A 150 -11.19 6.10 -4.27
C PHE A 150 -10.87 7.20 -5.28
N GLU A 151 -10.91 8.44 -4.81
CA GLU A 151 -10.49 9.57 -5.62
C GLU A 151 -8.96 9.60 -5.75
N VAL A 152 -8.46 9.86 -6.95
CA VAL A 152 -7.07 10.26 -7.18
C VAL A 152 -7.01 11.79 -7.08
N GLY A 153 -7.20 12.27 -5.85
CA GLY A 153 -7.35 13.69 -5.54
C GLY A 153 -6.02 14.42 -5.36
N ASP A 154 -6.11 15.72 -5.14
CA ASP A 154 -4.94 16.59 -5.05
C ASP A 154 -4.06 16.26 -3.85
N PHE A 155 -4.66 15.82 -2.73
CA PHE A 155 -3.89 15.45 -1.55
C PHE A 155 -2.83 14.38 -1.84
N VAL A 156 -3.23 13.27 -2.49
CA VAL A 156 -2.29 12.20 -2.83
C VAL A 156 -1.32 12.61 -3.94
N LYS A 157 -1.74 13.45 -4.89
CA LYS A 157 -0.86 13.99 -5.94
C LYS A 157 0.26 14.87 -5.37
N ASP A 158 -0.10 15.76 -4.44
CA ASP A 158 0.88 16.59 -3.72
C ASP A 158 1.86 15.73 -2.91
N LEU A 159 1.35 14.68 -2.26
CA LEU A 159 2.19 13.75 -1.51
C LEU A 159 3.18 12.99 -2.42
N VAL A 160 2.80 12.64 -3.65
CA VAL A 160 3.71 12.06 -4.64
C VAL A 160 4.85 13.02 -4.94
N LEU A 161 4.54 14.29 -5.21
CA LEU A 161 5.54 15.34 -5.51
C LEU A 161 6.48 15.59 -4.31
N ASP A 162 5.93 15.66 -3.10
CA ASP A 162 6.72 15.83 -1.88
C ASP A 162 7.72 14.69 -1.67
N TYR A 163 7.26 13.45 -1.89
CA TYR A 163 8.13 12.29 -1.76
C TYR A 163 9.21 12.28 -2.85
N GLU A 164 8.85 12.52 -4.10
CA GLU A 164 9.79 12.59 -5.23
C GLU A 164 10.91 13.62 -5.00
N LYS A 165 10.57 14.77 -4.41
CA LYS A 165 11.53 15.80 -4.03
C LYS A 165 12.57 15.30 -3.05
N ILE A 166 12.12 14.60 -2.01
CA ILE A 166 13.00 14.09 -0.95
C ILE A 166 13.95 12.99 -1.43
N VAL A 167 13.51 12.14 -2.36
CA VAL A 167 14.34 11.00 -2.79
C VAL A 167 15.21 11.29 -4.00
N ARG A 168 15.07 12.45 -4.63
CA ARG A 168 15.85 12.86 -5.80
C ARG A 168 16.74 14.09 -5.56
N GLU A 169 16.61 14.75 -4.42
CA GLU A 169 17.55 15.76 -3.89
C GLU A 169 18.66 15.10 -3.04
#